data_a688a97d2fccae441ca6188abb16d78c
#
_entry.id   a688a97d2fccae441ca6188abb16d78c
#
_cell.length_a   1.000
_cell.length_b   1.000
_cell.length_c   1.000
_cell.angle_alpha   90.00
_cell.angle_beta   90.00
_cell.angle_gamma   90.00
#
_symmetry.space_group_name_H-M   'P 1'
#
loop_
_entity.id
_entity.type
_entity.pdbx_description
1 polymer ?
#
loop_
_entity_poly.entity_id
_entity_poly.type
_entity_poly.pdbx_seq_one_letter_code
_entity_poly.pdbx_strand_id
1 'polypeptide(L)'
;MNQSVDLEVLSQAKPYVDKKRRLWMLGIVVPNIANTVLLGYQFGPKSTKKLFAFAGPLVLHVIIPSIDKMMGVDPDNPPEQAIADLEDDPYYARVVKLFIPFQYAANIYGLYLASKKSTPLVDQIGIGHMLGVVNGVAINTAHELSHKPGKLEHYLSHLALAPTGYNHFRIEHPYGHHRRVATPEDPASSQMGETFWQFWPRTVIGSFKSAIEIETRRLERKGKKFWSFDNELLQGWGMSAAYHALTLKMFGTRILPTQIAQALQGITLFEAVNYMEHYGLKREDLGNGRYVRTMPEHSWNNNSKFSNVLLYQLQRHSDHHAYPTRSFQSLRHYEDVPQLPMGYASLFLPVMIPKLWFKLMDERVIANYGGDIEKVNVYPKAKKSLLKKYAHLWKKKELTENSQDVVKVEVV
;
A
#
# COMPACT_ATOMS: atom_id res chain seq x y z
N MET A 1 45.77 9.66 -4.48
CA MET A 1 45.65 10.21 -3.13
C MET A 1 44.66 9.32 -2.37
N ASN A 2 45.15 8.42 -1.55
CA ASN A 2 44.36 7.57 -0.66
C ASN A 2 43.81 8.47 0.45
N GLN A 3 42.52 8.72 0.47
CA GLN A 3 41.86 9.21 1.67
C GLN A 3 41.77 8.04 2.65
N SER A 4 42.70 7.99 3.57
CA SER A 4 42.54 7.24 4.81
C SER A 4 41.37 7.89 5.54
N VAL A 5 40.18 7.26 5.50
CA VAL A 5 39.06 7.62 6.35
C VAL A 5 39.53 7.42 7.78
N ASP A 6 39.55 8.50 8.55
CA ASP A 6 39.98 8.52 9.93
C ASP A 6 39.07 7.61 10.78
N LEU A 7 39.48 6.40 11.00
CA LEU A 7 38.75 5.39 11.81
C LEU A 7 38.50 5.87 13.25
N GLU A 8 39.29 6.81 13.75
CA GLU A 8 39.06 7.45 15.06
C GLU A 8 37.85 8.38 15.08
N VAL A 9 37.52 9.06 13.96
CA VAL A 9 36.31 9.91 13.86
C VAL A 9 35.05 9.07 13.86
N LEU A 10 35.10 7.87 13.27
CA LEU A 10 33.96 6.94 13.27
C LEU A 10 33.72 6.31 14.67
N SER A 11 34.75 6.17 15.48
CA SER A 11 34.63 5.58 16.84
C SER A 11 34.03 6.54 17.89
N GLN A 12 33.93 7.84 17.60
CA GLN A 12 33.38 8.86 18.52
C GLN A 12 31.95 9.28 18.18
N ALA A 13 31.37 8.80 17.08
CA ALA A 13 29.98 9.09 16.75
C ALA A 13 29.07 8.39 17.78
N LYS A 14 28.26 9.15 18.52
CA LYS A 14 27.24 8.58 19.41
C LYS A 14 26.33 7.66 18.59
N PRO A 15 25.99 6.45 19.11
CA PRO A 15 25.11 5.53 18.43
C PRO A 15 23.77 6.22 18.14
N TYR A 16 23.23 5.99 16.94
CA TYR A 16 21.92 6.51 16.58
C TYR A 16 20.85 5.96 17.53
N VAL A 17 20.01 6.84 18.04
CA VAL A 17 18.88 6.47 18.89
C VAL A 17 17.59 6.76 18.14
N ASP A 18 16.81 5.73 17.85
CA ASP A 18 15.46 5.90 17.30
C ASP A 18 14.53 6.57 18.33
N LYS A 19 14.30 7.87 18.15
CA LYS A 19 13.41 8.66 19.02
C LYS A 19 11.94 8.19 18.93
N LYS A 20 11.58 7.50 17.85
CA LYS A 20 10.23 6.95 17.61
C LYS A 20 10.05 5.54 18.15
N ARG A 21 11.08 4.91 18.71
CA ARG A 21 11.05 3.51 19.15
C ARG A 21 9.76 3.14 19.90
N ARG A 22 9.34 3.95 20.87
CA ARG A 22 8.10 3.71 21.64
C ARG A 22 6.83 4.02 20.84
N LEU A 23 6.92 4.94 19.88
CA LEU A 23 5.77 5.35 19.08
C LEU A 23 5.35 4.25 18.09
N TRP A 24 6.24 3.35 17.67
CA TRP A 24 5.88 2.25 16.77
C TRP A 24 4.79 1.34 17.33
N MET A 25 4.64 1.28 18.65
CA MET A 25 3.50 0.59 19.28
C MET A 25 2.15 1.21 18.92
N LEU A 26 2.10 2.45 18.41
CA LEU A 26 0.88 3.05 17.90
C LEU A 26 0.34 2.33 16.64
N GLY A 27 1.14 1.55 15.93
CA GLY A 27 0.68 0.70 14.85
C GLY A 27 -0.47 -0.23 15.28
N ILE A 28 -0.45 -0.75 16.51
CA ILE A 28 -1.53 -1.57 17.07
C ILE A 28 -2.75 -0.76 17.54
N VAL A 29 -2.70 0.56 17.51
CA VAL A 29 -3.81 1.44 17.93
C VAL A 29 -4.99 1.31 16.98
N VAL A 30 -4.77 1.10 15.68
CA VAL A 30 -5.84 0.96 14.68
C VAL A 30 -6.83 -0.17 15.04
N PRO A 31 -6.42 -1.43 15.25
CA PRO A 31 -7.35 -2.47 15.67
C PRO A 31 -7.91 -2.23 17.08
N ASN A 32 -7.19 -1.55 17.98
CA ASN A 32 -7.70 -1.23 19.32
C ASN A 32 -8.73 -0.10 19.29
N ILE A 33 -8.60 0.89 18.41
CA ILE A 33 -9.67 1.87 18.15
C ILE A 33 -10.93 1.14 17.68
N ALA A 34 -10.79 0.21 16.72
CA ALA A 34 -11.93 -0.58 16.26
C ALA A 34 -12.59 -1.36 17.40
N ASN A 35 -11.81 -2.03 18.25
CA ASN A 35 -12.34 -2.72 19.44
C ASN A 35 -13.09 -1.76 20.37
N THR A 36 -12.54 -0.58 20.64
CA THR A 36 -13.19 0.45 21.50
C THR A 36 -14.49 0.94 20.88
N VAL A 37 -14.51 1.20 19.58
CA VAL A 37 -15.72 1.59 18.83
C VAL A 37 -16.78 0.50 18.88
N LEU A 38 -16.40 -0.77 18.71
CA LEU A 38 -17.31 -1.92 18.81
C LEU A 38 -17.87 -2.09 20.22
N LEU A 39 -17.09 -1.82 21.28
CA LEU A 39 -17.59 -1.74 22.66
C LEU A 39 -18.62 -0.63 22.81
N GLY A 40 -18.35 0.55 22.24
CA GLY A 40 -19.31 1.67 22.20
C GLY A 40 -20.60 1.29 21.46
N TYR A 41 -20.50 0.55 20.35
CA TYR A 41 -21.67 0.02 19.63
C TYR A 41 -22.49 -0.93 20.50
N GLN A 42 -21.83 -1.81 21.28
CA GLN A 42 -22.51 -2.78 22.11
C GLN A 42 -23.16 -2.15 23.34
N PHE A 43 -22.44 -1.34 24.08
CA PHE A 43 -22.81 -0.86 25.43
C PHE A 43 -23.32 0.59 25.46
N GLY A 44 -23.10 1.34 24.38
CA GLY A 44 -23.54 2.73 24.28
C GLY A 44 -25.06 2.88 24.12
N PRO A 45 -25.57 4.12 24.28
CA PRO A 45 -27.00 4.41 24.10
C PRO A 45 -27.49 4.02 22.70
N LYS A 46 -28.78 3.65 22.59
CA LYS A 46 -29.37 3.29 21.28
C LYS A 46 -29.24 4.41 20.24
N SER A 47 -29.30 5.68 20.65
CA SER A 47 -29.15 6.86 19.80
C SER A 47 -27.76 6.98 19.12
N THR A 48 -26.72 6.43 19.74
CA THR A 48 -25.34 6.53 19.24
C THR A 48 -24.88 5.31 18.42
N LYS A 49 -25.69 4.24 18.35
CA LYS A 49 -25.29 2.99 17.67
C LYS A 49 -24.85 3.20 16.22
N LYS A 50 -25.60 4.00 15.45
CA LYS A 50 -25.23 4.29 14.07
C LYS A 50 -23.89 5.03 13.95
N LEU A 51 -23.63 5.97 14.87
CA LEU A 51 -22.35 6.67 14.92
C LEU A 51 -21.20 5.67 15.13
N PHE A 52 -21.33 4.75 16.07
CA PHE A 52 -20.31 3.73 16.32
C PHE A 52 -20.18 2.74 15.13
N ALA A 53 -21.29 2.30 14.53
CA ALA A 53 -21.25 1.42 13.38
C ALA A 53 -20.46 2.04 12.20
N PHE A 54 -20.58 3.36 11.98
CA PHE A 54 -19.94 4.10 10.90
C PHE A 54 -18.75 4.97 11.34
N ALA A 55 -18.13 4.70 12.49
CA ALA A 55 -17.00 5.46 12.96
C ALA A 55 -15.71 5.26 12.11
N GLY A 56 -15.60 4.16 11.36
CA GLY A 56 -14.46 3.90 10.48
C GLY A 56 -14.16 5.03 9.49
N PRO A 57 -15.13 5.50 8.69
CA PRO A 57 -14.94 6.66 7.81
C PRO A 57 -14.52 7.92 8.57
N LEU A 58 -15.08 8.20 9.74
CA LEU A 58 -14.70 9.34 10.55
C LEU A 58 -13.24 9.26 11.00
N VAL A 59 -12.81 8.10 11.48
CA VAL A 59 -11.41 7.88 11.88
C VAL A 59 -10.49 8.08 10.70
N LEU A 60 -10.78 7.42 9.57
CA LEU A 60 -9.91 7.40 8.39
C LEU A 60 -9.82 8.78 7.68
N HIS A 61 -10.95 9.45 7.49
CA HIS A 61 -11.01 10.64 6.64
C HIS A 61 -10.98 11.97 7.42
N VAL A 62 -11.15 11.95 8.74
CA VAL A 62 -11.17 13.16 9.55
C VAL A 62 -10.12 13.11 10.66
N ILE A 63 -10.15 12.08 11.51
CA ILE A 63 -9.30 12.05 12.72
C ILE A 63 -7.82 11.90 12.33
N ILE A 64 -7.47 10.87 11.54
CA ILE A 64 -6.07 10.65 11.14
C ILE A 64 -5.49 11.85 10.36
N PRO A 65 -6.16 12.39 9.32
CA PRO A 65 -5.70 13.60 8.63
C PRO A 65 -5.52 14.82 9.54
N SER A 66 -6.40 14.98 10.53
CA SER A 66 -6.30 16.10 11.48
C SER A 66 -5.06 15.97 12.37
N ILE A 67 -4.78 14.76 12.85
CA ILE A 67 -3.59 14.48 13.66
C ILE A 67 -2.33 14.65 12.82
N ASP A 68 -2.30 14.15 11.56
CA ASP A 68 -1.18 14.36 10.65
C ASP A 68 -0.87 15.84 10.45
N LYS A 69 -1.91 16.65 10.22
CA LYS A 69 -1.75 18.10 10.09
C LYS A 69 -1.18 18.77 11.35
N MET A 70 -1.58 18.29 12.52
CA MET A 70 -1.10 18.82 13.81
C MET A 70 0.34 18.38 14.11
N MET A 71 0.71 17.15 13.78
CA MET A 71 2.05 16.60 14.05
C MET A 71 3.08 16.97 13.00
N GLY A 72 2.65 17.36 11.81
CA GLY A 72 3.51 17.76 10.70
C GLY A 72 4.34 16.63 10.11
N VAL A 73 5.50 17.01 9.56
CA VAL A 73 6.43 16.05 8.93
C VAL A 73 7.36 15.38 9.94
N ASP A 74 7.86 14.21 9.59
CA ASP A 74 8.82 13.48 10.40
C ASP A 74 10.25 13.96 10.12
N PRO A 75 10.92 14.66 11.06
CA PRO A 75 12.27 15.18 10.85
C PRO A 75 13.34 14.07 10.96
N ASP A 76 13.02 12.91 11.53
CA ASP A 76 13.98 11.85 11.80
C ASP A 76 14.24 11.03 10.55
N ASN A 77 15.52 10.96 10.16
CA ASN A 77 16.00 10.17 9.03
C ASN A 77 17.22 9.35 9.50
N PRO A 78 17.11 8.01 9.64
CA PRO A 78 18.23 7.22 10.14
C PRO A 78 19.44 7.35 9.20
N PRO A 79 20.65 7.57 9.75
CA PRO A 79 21.86 7.58 8.95
C PRO A 79 22.16 6.16 8.43
N GLU A 80 22.85 6.06 7.28
CA GLU A 80 23.14 4.76 6.64
C GLU A 80 23.90 3.81 7.59
N GLN A 81 24.78 4.35 8.43
CA GLN A 81 25.57 3.56 9.41
C GLN A 81 24.71 2.91 10.50
N ALA A 82 23.53 3.44 10.78
CA ALA A 82 22.64 2.89 11.81
C ALA A 82 21.71 1.78 11.29
N ILE A 83 21.66 1.55 9.98
CA ILE A 83 20.72 0.60 9.38
C ILE A 83 20.95 -0.81 9.92
N ALA A 84 22.19 -1.28 9.98
CA ALA A 84 22.50 -2.63 10.47
C ALA A 84 21.99 -2.84 11.91
N ASP A 85 22.28 -1.91 12.82
CA ASP A 85 21.83 -1.99 14.22
C ASP A 85 20.30 -1.97 14.34
N LEU A 86 19.63 -1.18 13.51
CA LEU A 86 18.18 -1.11 13.48
C LEU A 86 17.55 -2.41 12.94
N GLU A 87 18.15 -3.01 11.91
CA GLU A 87 17.66 -4.28 11.32
C GLU A 87 17.83 -5.46 12.28
N ASP A 88 18.90 -5.47 13.08
CA ASP A 88 19.21 -6.54 14.03
C ASP A 88 18.37 -6.47 15.32
N ASP A 89 17.69 -5.34 15.60
CA ASP A 89 16.89 -5.21 16.81
C ASP A 89 15.53 -5.93 16.69
N PRO A 90 15.31 -7.03 17.44
CA PRO A 90 14.08 -7.83 17.36
C PRO A 90 12.82 -7.10 17.85
N TYR A 91 12.96 -5.94 18.50
CA TYR A 91 11.83 -5.14 18.96
C TYR A 91 10.89 -4.78 17.80
N TYR A 92 11.44 -4.30 16.70
CA TYR A 92 10.64 -3.83 15.55
C TYR A 92 9.84 -4.97 14.91
N ALA A 93 10.46 -6.12 14.72
CA ALA A 93 9.76 -7.30 14.21
C ALA A 93 8.62 -7.76 15.15
N ARG A 94 8.81 -7.64 16.47
CA ARG A 94 7.74 -7.95 17.45
C ARG A 94 6.58 -7.00 17.36
N VAL A 95 6.84 -5.69 17.17
CA VAL A 95 5.79 -4.67 17.01
C VAL A 95 4.88 -4.98 15.84
N VAL A 96 5.45 -5.30 14.67
CA VAL A 96 4.67 -5.68 13.48
C VAL A 96 3.82 -6.93 13.74
N LYS A 97 4.41 -7.96 14.34
CA LYS A 97 3.71 -9.23 14.64
C LYS A 97 2.55 -9.05 15.62
N LEU A 98 2.69 -8.13 16.58
CA LEU A 98 1.65 -7.84 17.57
C LEU A 98 0.36 -7.27 16.95
N PHE A 99 0.39 -6.72 15.76
CA PHE A 99 -0.81 -6.25 15.07
C PHE A 99 -1.85 -7.38 14.89
N ILE A 100 -1.40 -8.57 14.55
CA ILE A 100 -2.24 -9.70 14.13
C ILE A 100 -3.23 -10.15 15.23
N PRO A 101 -2.81 -10.44 16.47
CA PRO A 101 -3.78 -10.82 17.52
C PRO A 101 -4.83 -9.74 17.79
N PHE A 102 -4.48 -8.45 17.74
CA PHE A 102 -5.45 -7.36 17.88
C PHE A 102 -6.37 -7.23 16.66
N GLN A 103 -5.88 -7.46 15.45
CA GLN A 103 -6.69 -7.56 14.24
C GLN A 103 -7.74 -8.65 14.38
N TYR A 104 -7.35 -9.85 14.83
CA TYR A 104 -8.26 -10.96 14.98
C TYR A 104 -9.27 -10.73 16.11
N ALA A 105 -8.85 -10.11 17.23
CA ALA A 105 -9.77 -9.71 18.28
C ALA A 105 -10.86 -8.77 17.74
N ALA A 106 -10.49 -7.75 16.96
CA ALA A 106 -11.45 -6.84 16.34
C ALA A 106 -12.39 -7.56 15.36
N ASN A 107 -11.84 -8.43 14.48
CA ASN A 107 -12.62 -9.18 13.51
C ASN A 107 -13.64 -10.11 14.20
N ILE A 108 -13.21 -10.93 15.15
CA ILE A 108 -14.09 -11.88 15.86
C ILE A 108 -15.16 -11.14 16.63
N TYR A 109 -14.80 -10.06 17.33
CA TYR A 109 -15.77 -9.27 18.08
C TYR A 109 -16.77 -8.54 17.18
N GLY A 110 -16.32 -7.95 16.09
CA GLY A 110 -17.21 -7.31 15.12
C GLY A 110 -18.16 -8.30 14.45
N LEU A 111 -17.67 -9.50 14.06
CA LEU A 111 -18.52 -10.56 13.51
C LEU A 111 -19.52 -11.10 14.52
N TYR A 112 -19.11 -11.23 15.79
CA TYR A 112 -20.05 -11.57 16.87
C TYR A 112 -21.18 -10.53 16.99
N LEU A 113 -20.88 -9.23 16.96
CA LEU A 113 -21.89 -8.18 16.99
C LEU A 113 -22.80 -8.21 15.75
N ALA A 114 -22.23 -8.44 14.57
CA ALA A 114 -22.98 -8.58 13.33
C ALA A 114 -23.92 -9.78 13.31
N SER A 115 -23.60 -10.86 14.03
CA SER A 115 -24.42 -12.07 14.10
C SER A 115 -25.72 -11.90 14.91
N LYS A 116 -25.79 -10.89 15.79
CA LYS A 116 -26.97 -10.68 16.65
C LYS A 116 -28.20 -10.34 15.82
N LYS A 117 -29.33 -10.94 16.12
CA LYS A 117 -30.61 -10.64 15.47
C LYS A 117 -31.03 -9.17 15.60
N SER A 118 -30.57 -8.48 16.63
CA SER A 118 -30.82 -7.06 16.89
C SER A 118 -29.92 -6.11 16.05
N THR A 119 -28.93 -6.62 15.35
CA THR A 119 -28.05 -5.80 14.50
C THR A 119 -28.64 -5.69 13.09
N PRO A 120 -29.09 -4.49 12.66
CA PRO A 120 -29.65 -4.27 11.33
C PRO A 120 -28.59 -4.47 10.23
N LEU A 121 -29.03 -4.76 9.01
CA LEU A 121 -28.13 -4.94 7.85
C LEU A 121 -27.21 -3.72 7.62
N VAL A 122 -27.74 -2.52 7.77
CA VAL A 122 -26.98 -1.26 7.64
C VAL A 122 -25.83 -1.19 8.65
N ASP A 123 -26.09 -1.59 9.90
CA ASP A 123 -25.05 -1.60 10.94
C ASP A 123 -24.03 -2.73 10.68
N GLN A 124 -24.46 -3.87 10.14
CA GLN A 124 -23.53 -4.95 9.71
C GLN A 124 -22.55 -4.44 8.64
N ILE A 125 -23.04 -3.67 7.67
CA ILE A 125 -22.20 -3.05 6.62
C ILE A 125 -21.26 -2.02 7.26
N GLY A 126 -21.73 -1.18 8.18
CA GLY A 126 -20.91 -0.21 8.89
C GLY A 126 -19.79 -0.87 9.72
N ILE A 127 -20.12 -1.92 10.48
CA ILE A 127 -19.13 -2.74 11.19
C ILE A 127 -18.12 -3.34 10.20
N GLY A 128 -18.62 -3.90 9.08
CA GLY A 128 -17.76 -4.44 8.03
C GLY A 128 -16.80 -3.39 7.45
N HIS A 129 -17.26 -2.17 7.25
CA HIS A 129 -16.41 -1.06 6.81
C HIS A 129 -15.30 -0.75 7.85
N MET A 130 -15.63 -0.69 9.14
CA MET A 130 -14.65 -0.50 10.21
C MET A 130 -13.61 -1.63 10.23
N LEU A 131 -14.06 -2.89 10.16
CA LEU A 131 -13.16 -4.04 10.10
C LEU A 131 -12.31 -4.01 8.82
N GLY A 132 -12.86 -3.51 7.72
CA GLY A 132 -12.14 -3.31 6.46
C GLY A 132 -11.00 -2.30 6.58
N VAL A 133 -11.15 -1.24 7.37
CA VAL A 133 -10.04 -0.31 7.69
C VAL A 133 -8.94 -1.05 8.45
N VAL A 134 -9.29 -1.85 9.48
CA VAL A 134 -8.31 -2.67 10.21
C VAL A 134 -7.61 -3.65 9.26
N ASN A 135 -8.35 -4.32 8.39
CA ASN A 135 -7.80 -5.32 7.48
C ASN A 135 -6.99 -4.70 6.33
N GLY A 136 -7.31 -3.48 5.90
CA GLY A 136 -6.47 -2.71 4.97
C GLY A 136 -5.10 -2.39 5.57
N VAL A 137 -5.06 -1.98 6.84
CA VAL A 137 -3.78 -1.79 7.57
C VAL A 137 -3.10 -3.14 7.83
N ALA A 138 -3.85 -4.23 8.02
CA ALA A 138 -3.27 -5.57 8.13
C ALA A 138 -2.56 -6.03 6.83
N ILE A 139 -3.02 -5.57 5.65
CA ILE A 139 -2.30 -5.82 4.39
C ILE A 139 -0.91 -5.16 4.45
N ASN A 140 -0.78 -3.96 5.03
CA ASN A 140 0.53 -3.35 5.25
C ASN A 140 1.39 -4.13 6.27
N THR A 141 0.79 -4.68 7.32
CA THR A 141 1.48 -5.62 8.22
C THR A 141 1.98 -6.86 7.46
N ALA A 142 1.15 -7.42 6.59
CA ALA A 142 1.52 -8.54 5.74
C ALA A 142 2.60 -8.16 4.72
N HIS A 143 2.58 -6.93 4.20
CA HIS A 143 3.60 -6.35 3.33
C HIS A 143 4.98 -6.41 3.99
N GLU A 144 5.12 -5.83 5.19
CA GLU A 144 6.38 -5.86 5.94
C GLU A 144 6.87 -7.30 6.21
N LEU A 145 5.95 -8.21 6.59
CA LEU A 145 6.27 -9.62 6.82
C LEU A 145 6.63 -10.37 5.54
N SER A 146 6.10 -9.99 4.38
CA SER A 146 6.34 -10.65 3.11
C SER A 146 7.77 -10.50 2.59
N HIS A 147 8.45 -9.45 3.02
CA HIS A 147 9.87 -9.20 2.70
C HIS A 147 10.85 -9.95 3.59
N LYS A 148 10.37 -10.67 4.62
CA LYS A 148 11.23 -11.42 5.54
C LYS A 148 11.30 -12.90 5.15
N PRO A 149 12.49 -13.54 5.23
CA PRO A 149 12.69 -14.93 4.78
C PRO A 149 12.17 -15.98 5.75
N GLY A 150 11.73 -15.60 6.97
CA GLY A 150 11.35 -16.52 8.02
C GLY A 150 10.06 -17.31 7.74
N LYS A 151 10.02 -18.60 8.16
CA LYS A 151 8.78 -19.40 8.05
C LYS A 151 7.64 -18.83 8.89
N LEU A 152 7.94 -18.26 10.05
CA LEU A 152 6.95 -17.63 10.91
C LEU A 152 6.34 -16.41 10.22
N GLU A 153 7.18 -15.55 9.66
CA GLU A 153 6.78 -14.36 8.91
C GLU A 153 5.92 -14.73 7.69
N HIS A 154 6.28 -15.81 7.00
CA HIS A 154 5.48 -16.35 5.91
C HIS A 154 4.04 -16.68 6.35
N TYR A 155 3.88 -17.48 7.40
CA TYR A 155 2.54 -17.85 7.88
C TYR A 155 1.78 -16.68 8.51
N LEU A 156 2.46 -15.80 9.23
CA LEU A 156 1.85 -14.60 9.80
C LEU A 156 1.39 -13.60 8.73
N SER A 157 2.13 -13.47 7.61
CA SER A 157 1.69 -12.68 6.47
C SER A 157 0.38 -13.21 5.89
N HIS A 158 0.30 -14.53 5.63
CA HIS A 158 -0.94 -15.15 5.18
C HIS A 158 -2.09 -15.00 6.18
N LEU A 159 -1.80 -15.09 7.47
CA LEU A 159 -2.80 -14.92 8.54
C LEU A 159 -3.35 -13.49 8.54
N ALA A 160 -2.49 -12.47 8.43
CA ALA A 160 -2.92 -11.08 8.34
C ALA A 160 -3.81 -10.81 7.11
N LEU A 161 -3.56 -11.49 5.99
CA LEU A 161 -4.32 -11.38 4.74
C LEU A 161 -5.63 -12.20 4.74
N ALA A 162 -5.75 -13.21 5.61
CA ALA A 162 -6.86 -14.16 5.55
C ALA A 162 -8.25 -13.53 5.63
N PRO A 163 -8.52 -12.49 6.46
CA PRO A 163 -9.84 -11.86 6.53
C PRO A 163 -10.28 -11.14 5.24
N THR A 164 -9.34 -10.71 4.40
CA THR A 164 -9.65 -10.08 3.10
C THR A 164 -9.66 -11.06 1.94
N GLY A 165 -9.07 -12.26 2.11
CA GLY A 165 -8.86 -13.21 1.02
C GLY A 165 -7.76 -12.78 0.02
N TYR A 166 -7.00 -11.71 0.30
CA TYR A 166 -6.02 -11.10 -0.62
C TYR A 166 -4.63 -11.77 -0.53
N ASN A 167 -4.58 -13.08 -0.30
CA ASN A 167 -3.35 -13.82 0.00
C ASN A 167 -2.35 -13.90 -1.17
N HIS A 168 -2.80 -13.72 -2.41
CA HIS A 168 -1.91 -13.65 -3.57
C HIS A 168 -0.92 -12.49 -3.51
N PHE A 169 -1.25 -11.44 -2.75
CA PHE A 169 -0.40 -10.29 -2.50
C PHE A 169 0.98 -10.68 -1.96
N ARG A 170 1.05 -11.67 -1.06
CA ARG A 170 2.33 -12.13 -0.50
C ARG A 170 3.33 -12.61 -1.57
N ILE A 171 2.85 -13.09 -2.70
CA ILE A 171 3.70 -13.56 -3.80
C ILE A 171 3.87 -12.45 -4.84
N GLU A 172 2.76 -11.83 -5.22
CA GLU A 172 2.78 -10.83 -6.27
C GLU A 172 3.60 -9.61 -5.87
N HIS A 173 3.45 -9.10 -4.66
CA HIS A 173 4.11 -7.87 -4.24
C HIS A 173 5.65 -7.98 -4.31
N PRO A 174 6.34 -8.90 -3.61
CA PRO A 174 7.81 -8.96 -3.64
C PRO A 174 8.38 -9.53 -4.96
N TYR A 175 7.68 -10.43 -5.64
CA TYR A 175 8.22 -11.13 -6.81
C TYR A 175 7.67 -10.64 -8.16
N GLY A 176 6.58 -9.90 -8.15
CA GLY A 176 5.93 -9.29 -9.31
C GLY A 176 6.09 -7.78 -9.31
N HIS A 177 5.36 -7.09 -8.44
CA HIS A 177 5.31 -5.64 -8.36
C HIS A 177 6.69 -4.99 -8.16
N HIS A 178 7.49 -5.37 -7.17
CA HIS A 178 8.83 -4.81 -6.94
C HIS A 178 9.77 -4.94 -8.15
N ARG A 179 9.59 -5.96 -8.96
CA ARG A 179 10.38 -6.14 -10.19
C ARG A 179 9.91 -5.27 -11.34
N ARG A 180 8.61 -5.00 -11.41
CA ARG A 180 7.94 -4.37 -12.55
C ARG A 180 7.38 -2.99 -12.24
N VAL A 181 7.47 -2.52 -11.00
CA VAL A 181 6.96 -1.20 -10.60
C VAL A 181 7.36 -0.12 -11.59
N ALA A 182 6.44 0.77 -11.90
CA ALA A 182 6.59 1.85 -12.88
C ALA A 182 6.94 1.36 -14.31
N THR A 183 6.52 0.13 -14.66
CA THR A 183 6.54 -0.38 -16.05
C THR A 183 5.12 -0.72 -16.52
N PRO A 184 4.86 -0.83 -17.84
CA PRO A 184 3.56 -1.23 -18.36
C PRO A 184 3.11 -2.64 -17.96
N GLU A 185 4.04 -3.53 -17.59
CA GLU A 185 3.75 -4.90 -17.20
C GLU A 185 3.26 -5.02 -15.75
N ASP A 186 3.42 -3.97 -14.94
CA ASP A 186 2.97 -3.99 -13.55
C ASP A 186 1.48 -3.63 -13.43
N PRO A 187 0.63 -4.56 -12.98
CA PRO A 187 -0.78 -4.27 -12.76
C PRO A 187 -1.03 -3.22 -11.66
N ALA A 188 -0.12 -3.06 -10.71
CA ALA A 188 -0.24 -2.15 -9.60
C ALA A 188 0.32 -0.74 -9.87
N SER A 189 0.97 -0.51 -11.03
CA SER A 189 1.39 0.83 -11.46
C SER A 189 0.25 1.56 -12.17
N SER A 190 -0.26 2.62 -11.55
CA SER A 190 -1.36 3.43 -12.07
C SER A 190 -0.89 4.43 -13.12
N GLN A 191 -1.76 4.73 -14.09
CA GLN A 191 -1.44 5.55 -15.24
C GLN A 191 -2.03 6.96 -15.10
N MET A 192 -1.33 7.99 -15.55
CA MET A 192 -1.86 9.37 -15.60
C MET A 192 -3.12 9.43 -16.48
N GLY A 193 -4.20 9.93 -15.90
CA GLY A 193 -5.50 9.99 -16.57
C GLY A 193 -6.35 8.73 -16.44
N GLU A 194 -5.86 7.66 -15.83
CA GLU A 194 -6.65 6.51 -15.40
C GLU A 194 -7.35 6.85 -14.09
N THR A 195 -8.67 6.65 -14.00
CA THR A 195 -9.41 6.82 -12.74
C THR A 195 -9.14 5.65 -11.80
N PHE A 196 -9.26 5.87 -10.48
CA PHE A 196 -9.15 4.79 -9.51
C PHE A 196 -10.12 3.63 -9.80
N TRP A 197 -11.33 3.94 -10.26
CA TRP A 197 -12.36 2.93 -10.58
C TRP A 197 -12.09 2.13 -11.86
N GLN A 198 -11.20 2.61 -12.73
CA GLN A 198 -10.64 1.85 -13.86
C GLN A 198 -9.43 1.03 -13.43
N PHE A 199 -8.59 1.60 -12.59
CA PHE A 199 -7.41 0.95 -12.03
C PHE A 199 -7.76 -0.24 -11.12
N TRP A 200 -8.72 -0.07 -10.21
CA TRP A 200 -9.06 -1.05 -9.19
C TRP A 200 -9.33 -2.47 -9.74
N PRO A 201 -10.24 -2.69 -10.71
CA PRO A 201 -10.44 -4.02 -11.29
C PRO A 201 -9.22 -4.51 -12.07
N ARG A 202 -8.47 -3.62 -12.71
CA ARG A 202 -7.27 -3.96 -13.47
C ARG A 202 -6.17 -4.49 -12.55
N THR A 203 -5.91 -3.80 -11.46
CA THR A 203 -4.87 -4.19 -10.49
C THR A 203 -5.26 -5.46 -9.75
N VAL A 204 -6.47 -5.58 -9.23
CA VAL A 204 -6.93 -6.77 -8.48
C VAL A 204 -6.86 -8.03 -9.34
N ILE A 205 -7.38 -7.98 -10.58
CA ILE A 205 -7.36 -9.12 -11.49
C ILE A 205 -5.94 -9.39 -12.01
N GLY A 206 -5.20 -8.33 -12.34
CA GLY A 206 -3.84 -8.43 -12.85
C GLY A 206 -2.87 -9.03 -11.83
N SER A 207 -2.91 -8.55 -10.60
CA SER A 207 -2.07 -9.05 -9.50
C SER A 207 -2.39 -10.50 -9.15
N PHE A 208 -3.68 -10.88 -9.17
CA PHE A 208 -4.09 -12.27 -8.97
C PHE A 208 -3.52 -13.19 -10.06
N LYS A 209 -3.63 -12.82 -11.34
CA LYS A 209 -3.07 -13.59 -12.46
C LYS A 209 -1.55 -13.67 -12.38
N SER A 210 -0.91 -12.55 -12.11
CA SER A 210 0.54 -12.45 -11.94
C SER A 210 1.05 -13.39 -10.83
N ALA A 211 0.38 -13.42 -9.69
CA ALA A 211 0.74 -14.32 -8.59
C ALA A 211 0.66 -15.80 -8.99
N ILE A 212 -0.38 -16.19 -9.74
CA ILE A 212 -0.52 -17.57 -10.26
C ILE A 212 0.65 -17.92 -11.18
N GLU A 213 1.00 -17.03 -12.11
CA GLU A 213 2.13 -17.25 -13.04
C GLU A 213 3.46 -17.36 -12.30
N ILE A 214 3.72 -16.45 -11.35
CA ILE A 214 4.94 -16.44 -10.56
C ILE A 214 5.08 -17.74 -9.77
N GLU A 215 4.01 -18.16 -9.11
CA GLU A 215 4.01 -19.35 -8.27
C GLU A 215 4.13 -20.63 -9.12
N THR A 216 3.43 -20.71 -10.25
CA THR A 216 3.54 -21.82 -11.20
C THR A 216 4.98 -21.99 -11.66
N ARG A 217 5.64 -20.91 -12.12
CA ARG A 217 7.04 -20.95 -12.53
C ARG A 217 7.99 -21.35 -11.38
N ARG A 218 7.68 -20.91 -10.14
CA ARG A 218 8.46 -21.30 -8.95
C ARG A 218 8.36 -22.80 -8.69
N LEU A 219 7.17 -23.37 -8.77
CA LEU A 219 6.91 -24.79 -8.57
C LEU A 219 7.52 -25.64 -9.68
N GLU A 220 7.38 -25.25 -10.94
CA GLU A 220 7.99 -25.94 -12.09
C GLU A 220 9.52 -26.05 -11.94
N ARG A 221 10.19 -24.96 -11.54
CA ARG A 221 11.65 -24.99 -11.27
C ARG A 221 12.04 -25.94 -10.12
N LYS A 222 11.11 -26.26 -9.23
CA LYS A 222 11.29 -27.25 -8.16
C LYS A 222 10.82 -28.66 -8.54
N GLY A 223 10.37 -28.88 -9.77
CA GLY A 223 9.78 -30.14 -10.22
C GLY A 223 8.46 -30.48 -9.53
N LYS A 224 7.73 -29.47 -9.04
CA LYS A 224 6.47 -29.63 -8.30
C LYS A 224 5.28 -29.25 -9.16
N LYS A 225 4.12 -29.87 -8.89
CA LYS A 225 2.84 -29.52 -9.53
C LYS A 225 2.16 -28.37 -8.80
N PHE A 226 1.30 -27.62 -9.52
CA PHE A 226 0.50 -26.53 -8.92
C PHE A 226 -0.31 -27.01 -7.69
N TRP A 227 -0.93 -28.17 -7.76
CA TRP A 227 -1.74 -28.78 -6.69
C TRP A 227 -0.88 -29.52 -5.65
N SER A 228 0.23 -28.94 -5.24
CA SER A 228 1.08 -29.49 -4.19
C SER A 228 1.02 -28.66 -2.91
N PHE A 229 1.35 -29.26 -1.77
CA PHE A 229 1.46 -28.54 -0.49
C PHE A 229 2.59 -27.48 -0.47
N ASP A 230 3.52 -27.55 -1.45
CA ASP A 230 4.56 -26.53 -1.62
C ASP A 230 4.02 -25.23 -2.25
N ASN A 231 2.77 -25.20 -2.71
CA ASN A 231 2.16 -24.03 -3.32
C ASN A 231 1.71 -23.02 -2.25
N GLU A 232 2.40 -21.87 -2.22
CA GLU A 232 2.16 -20.82 -1.25
C GLU A 232 0.81 -20.11 -1.47
N LEU A 233 0.28 -20.06 -2.71
CA LEU A 233 -1.08 -19.57 -2.99
C LEU A 233 -2.13 -20.47 -2.36
N LEU A 234 -2.00 -21.78 -2.54
CA LEU A 234 -2.95 -22.73 -1.95
C LEU A 234 -2.92 -22.70 -0.42
N GLN A 235 -1.73 -22.53 0.19
CA GLN A 235 -1.61 -22.35 1.63
C GLN A 235 -2.37 -21.09 2.09
N GLY A 236 -2.16 -19.95 1.43
CA GLY A 236 -2.82 -18.69 1.78
C GLY A 236 -4.34 -18.75 1.55
N TRP A 237 -4.79 -19.27 0.41
CA TRP A 237 -6.23 -19.42 0.14
C TRP A 237 -6.88 -20.41 1.09
N GLY A 238 -6.18 -21.48 1.49
CA GLY A 238 -6.61 -22.42 2.52
C GLY A 238 -6.82 -21.74 3.87
N MET A 239 -5.90 -20.84 4.27
CA MET A 239 -6.06 -20.05 5.50
C MET A 239 -7.27 -19.09 5.44
N SER A 240 -7.50 -18.43 4.30
CA SER A 240 -8.69 -17.60 4.12
C SER A 240 -9.96 -18.42 4.16
N ALA A 241 -10.00 -19.55 3.46
CA ALA A 241 -11.14 -20.45 3.48
C ALA A 241 -11.42 -20.97 4.89
N ALA A 242 -10.38 -21.34 5.64
CA ALA A 242 -10.52 -21.79 7.04
C ALA A 242 -11.06 -20.65 7.93
N TYR A 243 -10.54 -19.42 7.81
CA TYR A 243 -11.03 -18.26 8.56
C TYR A 243 -12.53 -18.03 8.31
N HIS A 244 -12.95 -17.97 7.05
CA HIS A 244 -14.35 -17.74 6.69
C HIS A 244 -15.24 -18.90 7.09
N ALA A 245 -14.82 -20.15 6.91
CA ALA A 245 -15.59 -21.32 7.31
C ALA A 245 -15.77 -21.40 8.84
N LEU A 246 -14.70 -21.13 9.60
CA LEU A 246 -14.77 -21.13 11.07
C LEU A 246 -15.69 -20.02 11.60
N THR A 247 -15.56 -18.82 11.07
CA THR A 247 -16.41 -17.69 11.50
C THR A 247 -17.88 -17.89 11.11
N LEU A 248 -18.15 -18.47 9.93
CA LEU A 248 -19.51 -18.87 9.53
C LEU A 248 -20.06 -19.97 10.43
N LYS A 249 -19.25 -20.96 10.81
CA LYS A 249 -19.64 -22.02 11.75
C LYS A 249 -19.96 -21.45 13.13
N MET A 250 -19.19 -20.45 13.61
CA MET A 250 -19.36 -19.83 14.93
C MET A 250 -20.57 -18.89 14.99
N PHE A 251 -20.80 -18.11 13.95
CA PHE A 251 -21.72 -16.97 13.98
C PHE A 251 -22.90 -17.07 13.00
N GLY A 252 -22.91 -18.08 12.15
CA GLY A 252 -23.95 -18.29 11.13
C GLY A 252 -23.82 -17.34 9.93
N THR A 253 -24.71 -17.52 8.95
CA THR A 253 -24.68 -16.80 7.67
C THR A 253 -25.03 -15.31 7.77
N ARG A 254 -25.58 -14.86 8.90
CA ARG A 254 -25.87 -13.43 9.11
C ARG A 254 -24.66 -12.51 9.02
N ILE A 255 -23.44 -13.04 9.22
CA ILE A 255 -22.21 -12.25 9.16
C ILE A 255 -21.73 -12.01 7.72
N LEU A 256 -22.30 -12.64 6.71
CA LEU A 256 -21.86 -12.52 5.30
C LEU A 256 -21.79 -11.07 4.81
N PRO A 257 -22.78 -10.20 5.06
CA PRO A 257 -22.69 -8.80 4.66
C PRO A 257 -21.47 -8.09 5.27
N THR A 258 -21.17 -8.38 6.53
CA THR A 258 -19.99 -7.82 7.23
C THR A 258 -18.69 -8.36 6.65
N GLN A 259 -18.61 -9.66 6.37
CA GLN A 259 -17.41 -10.27 5.76
C GLN A 259 -17.16 -9.73 4.36
N ILE A 260 -18.17 -9.57 3.54
CA ILE A 260 -18.04 -8.99 2.20
C ILE A 260 -17.61 -7.52 2.31
N ALA A 261 -18.27 -6.73 3.16
CA ALA A 261 -17.93 -5.32 3.33
C ALA A 261 -16.49 -5.14 3.83
N GLN A 262 -16.02 -5.94 4.80
CA GLN A 262 -14.64 -5.85 5.29
C GLN A 262 -13.59 -6.23 4.25
N ALA A 263 -13.84 -7.25 3.44
CA ALA A 263 -12.92 -7.66 2.39
C ALA A 263 -12.83 -6.60 1.30
N LEU A 264 -13.97 -6.13 0.79
CA LEU A 264 -14.02 -5.09 -0.22
C LEU A 264 -13.37 -3.80 0.26
N GLN A 265 -13.68 -3.36 1.49
CA GLN A 265 -13.08 -2.14 2.04
C GLN A 265 -11.58 -2.27 2.26
N GLY A 266 -11.09 -3.40 2.78
CA GLY A 266 -9.67 -3.63 3.01
C GLY A 266 -8.87 -3.62 1.71
N ILE A 267 -9.36 -4.33 0.67
CA ILE A 267 -8.75 -4.35 -0.67
C ILE A 267 -8.80 -2.94 -1.28
N THR A 268 -9.94 -2.25 -1.21
CA THR A 268 -10.09 -0.91 -1.78
C THR A 268 -9.14 0.10 -1.14
N LEU A 269 -8.96 0.04 0.17
CA LEU A 269 -8.04 0.90 0.90
C LEU A 269 -6.59 0.65 0.46
N PHE A 270 -6.20 -0.61 0.35
CA PHE A 270 -4.87 -1.00 -0.08
C PHE A 270 -4.60 -0.61 -1.54
N GLU A 271 -5.51 -0.90 -2.45
CA GLU A 271 -5.33 -0.53 -3.86
C GLU A 271 -5.36 0.99 -4.09
N ALA A 272 -6.02 1.76 -3.20
CA ALA A 272 -5.92 3.22 -3.23
C ALA A 272 -4.50 3.69 -2.87
N VAL A 273 -3.80 2.97 -1.99
CA VAL A 273 -2.38 3.22 -1.69
C VAL A 273 -1.52 2.94 -2.93
N ASN A 274 -1.62 1.76 -3.55
CA ASN A 274 -0.92 1.44 -4.79
C ASN A 274 -1.17 2.49 -5.90
N TYR A 275 -2.43 2.92 -6.04
CA TYR A 275 -2.80 3.92 -7.04
C TYR A 275 -2.07 5.25 -6.83
N MET A 276 -2.00 5.74 -5.58
CA MET A 276 -1.36 7.02 -5.30
C MET A 276 0.17 6.95 -5.30
N GLU A 277 0.75 5.81 -4.96
CA GLU A 277 2.20 5.61 -4.88
C GLU A 277 2.88 5.58 -6.25
N HIS A 278 2.16 5.22 -7.31
CA HIS A 278 2.75 5.00 -8.64
C HIS A 278 2.12 5.83 -9.76
N TYR A 279 1.18 6.75 -9.44
CA TYR A 279 0.41 7.48 -10.44
C TYR A 279 1.28 8.23 -11.45
N GLY A 280 1.21 7.78 -12.71
CA GLY A 280 1.89 8.40 -13.85
C GLY A 280 3.41 8.20 -13.91
N LEU A 281 4.01 7.50 -12.95
CA LEU A 281 5.45 7.27 -12.93
C LEU A 281 5.83 6.13 -13.89
N LYS A 282 7.00 6.27 -14.53
CA LYS A 282 7.48 5.33 -15.55
C LYS A 282 8.99 5.21 -15.50
N ARG A 283 9.47 3.96 -15.52
CA ARG A 283 10.89 3.64 -15.69
C ARG A 283 11.29 3.75 -17.15
N GLU A 284 12.51 4.16 -17.40
CA GLU A 284 13.09 4.20 -18.74
C GLU A 284 13.22 2.79 -19.31
N ASP A 285 12.76 2.63 -20.56
CA ASP A 285 12.86 1.40 -21.32
C ASP A 285 14.24 1.34 -22.01
N LEU A 286 15.02 0.35 -21.68
CA LEU A 286 16.35 0.09 -22.27
C LEU A 286 16.26 -0.77 -23.53
N GLY A 287 15.06 -1.14 -23.97
CA GLY A 287 14.81 -2.07 -25.06
C GLY A 287 14.90 -3.55 -24.66
N ASN A 288 14.37 -4.41 -25.53
CA ASN A 288 14.34 -5.87 -25.33
C ASN A 288 13.65 -6.31 -24.00
N GLY A 289 12.61 -5.60 -23.56
CA GLY A 289 11.88 -5.88 -22.34
C GLY A 289 12.67 -5.63 -21.05
N ARG A 290 13.70 -4.79 -21.11
CA ARG A 290 14.51 -4.38 -19.95
C ARG A 290 14.27 -2.93 -19.62
N TYR A 291 14.22 -2.63 -18.32
CA TYR A 291 14.05 -1.29 -17.77
C TYR A 291 15.24 -0.93 -16.88
N VAL A 292 15.48 0.36 -16.70
CA VAL A 292 16.43 0.82 -15.67
C VAL A 292 16.06 0.23 -14.31
N ARG A 293 17.04 0.05 -13.43
CA ARG A 293 16.78 -0.42 -12.06
C ARG A 293 15.76 0.49 -11.36
N THR A 294 14.92 -0.08 -10.50
CA THR A 294 14.04 0.71 -9.63
C THR A 294 14.87 1.61 -8.71
N MET A 295 14.57 2.90 -8.76
CA MET A 295 15.24 3.95 -8.02
C MET A 295 14.19 4.77 -7.25
N PRO A 296 14.60 5.62 -6.28
CA PRO A 296 13.66 6.39 -5.47
C PRO A 296 12.68 7.28 -6.27
N GLU A 297 13.06 7.76 -7.44
CA GLU A 297 12.21 8.59 -8.31
C GLU A 297 11.02 7.85 -8.96
N HIS A 298 10.92 6.53 -8.79
CA HIS A 298 9.85 5.70 -9.38
C HIS A 298 8.66 5.47 -8.45
N SER A 299 8.62 6.16 -7.31
CA SER A 299 7.49 6.13 -6.38
C SER A 299 7.23 7.50 -5.77
N TRP A 300 5.94 7.83 -5.54
CA TRP A 300 5.53 9.02 -4.80
C TRP A 300 5.70 8.78 -3.30
N ASN A 301 6.30 9.75 -2.62
CA ASN A 301 6.54 9.73 -1.19
C ASN A 301 5.61 10.67 -0.42
N ASN A 302 5.50 10.42 0.86
CA ASN A 302 5.07 11.41 1.85
C ASN A 302 5.81 11.17 3.17
N ASN A 303 5.88 12.19 4.01
CA ASN A 303 6.58 12.09 5.29
C ASN A 303 5.75 12.64 6.46
N SER A 304 4.40 12.51 6.40
CA SER A 304 3.50 12.86 7.51
C SER A 304 3.78 11.97 8.71
N LYS A 305 4.11 12.58 9.85
CA LYS A 305 4.68 11.88 11.01
C LYS A 305 3.74 10.85 11.62
N PHE A 306 2.46 11.19 11.82
CA PHE A 306 1.51 10.29 12.46
C PHE A 306 1.19 9.08 11.57
N SER A 307 0.91 9.32 10.28
CA SER A 307 0.69 8.23 9.32
C SER A 307 1.94 7.36 9.14
N ASN A 308 3.16 7.91 9.18
CA ASN A 308 4.39 7.12 9.17
C ASN A 308 4.43 6.15 10.34
N VAL A 309 4.06 6.60 11.54
CA VAL A 309 4.06 5.76 12.74
C VAL A 309 2.96 4.68 12.65
N LEU A 310 1.75 5.04 12.22
CA LEU A 310 0.63 4.11 12.11
C LEU A 310 0.85 3.03 11.04
N LEU A 311 1.52 3.38 9.94
CA LEU A 311 1.69 2.54 8.76
C LEU A 311 3.11 1.99 8.63
N TYR A 312 3.90 1.97 9.70
CA TYR A 312 5.28 1.47 9.66
C TYR A 312 6.07 2.07 8.50
N GLN A 313 6.08 3.42 8.41
CA GLN A 313 6.80 4.19 7.38
C GLN A 313 6.46 3.84 5.91
N LEU A 314 5.32 3.21 5.64
CA LEU A 314 4.89 2.87 4.28
C LEU A 314 4.98 4.06 3.32
N GLN A 315 4.74 5.29 3.80
CA GLN A 315 4.83 6.50 2.99
C GLN A 315 6.25 6.85 2.51
N ARG A 316 7.31 6.23 3.09
CA ARG A 316 8.69 6.30 2.60
C ARG A 316 8.93 5.28 1.48
N HIS A 317 7.99 5.25 0.56
CA HIS A 317 7.81 4.21 -0.44
C HIS A 317 8.93 4.17 -1.48
N SER A 318 9.56 5.30 -1.77
CA SER A 318 10.73 5.39 -2.67
C SER A 318 11.92 4.60 -2.14
N ASP A 319 12.23 4.70 -0.85
CA ASP A 319 13.33 3.95 -0.24
C ASP A 319 12.98 2.46 -0.17
N HIS A 320 11.72 2.15 0.15
CA HIS A 320 11.24 0.77 0.17
C HIS A 320 11.40 0.08 -1.19
N HIS A 321 11.06 0.73 -2.29
CA HIS A 321 11.22 0.17 -3.64
C HIS A 321 12.68 0.09 -4.09
N ALA A 322 13.51 1.04 -3.70
CA ALA A 322 14.95 1.01 -4.00
C ALA A 322 15.70 -0.08 -3.20
N TYR A 323 15.23 -0.35 -1.97
CA TYR A 323 15.83 -1.29 -1.03
C TYR A 323 14.77 -2.17 -0.34
N PRO A 324 14.13 -3.10 -1.06
CA PRO A 324 12.95 -3.83 -0.59
C PRO A 324 13.18 -4.76 0.61
N THR A 325 14.43 -5.03 0.95
CA THR A 325 14.79 -5.84 2.13
C THR A 325 14.90 -5.03 3.42
N ARG A 326 14.96 -3.69 3.32
CA ARG A 326 14.97 -2.82 4.51
C ARG A 326 13.68 -2.94 5.28
N SER A 327 13.78 -3.07 6.58
CA SER A 327 12.66 -3.02 7.50
C SER A 327 12.18 -1.58 7.68
N PHE A 328 10.93 -1.41 8.06
CA PHE A 328 10.29 -0.11 8.17
C PHE A 328 11.06 0.92 9.03
N GLN A 329 11.71 0.49 10.12
CA GLN A 329 12.47 1.35 11.01
C GLN A 329 13.74 1.92 10.35
N SER A 330 14.22 1.29 9.29
CA SER A 330 15.42 1.65 8.54
C SER A 330 15.11 2.49 7.31
N LEU A 331 13.82 2.66 6.94
CA LEU A 331 13.41 3.43 5.76
C LEU A 331 13.71 4.91 5.91
N ARG A 332 14.25 5.48 4.84
CA ARG A 332 14.70 6.87 4.76
C ARG A 332 13.75 7.70 3.90
N HIS A 333 13.66 8.97 4.25
CA HIS A 333 12.98 9.96 3.44
C HIS A 333 13.99 10.69 2.57
N TYR A 334 13.64 10.89 1.30
CA TYR A 334 14.39 11.71 0.35
C TYR A 334 13.53 12.91 -0.07
N GLU A 335 14.11 14.11 -0.05
CA GLU A 335 13.43 15.33 -0.46
C GLU A 335 13.39 15.49 -1.99
N ASP A 336 14.43 15.01 -2.67
CA ASP A 336 14.66 15.17 -4.11
C ASP A 336 13.91 14.15 -4.99
N VAL A 337 12.91 13.46 -4.43
CA VAL A 337 12.09 12.48 -5.14
C VAL A 337 10.64 12.94 -5.23
N PRO A 338 9.79 12.33 -6.07
CA PRO A 338 8.39 12.72 -6.21
C PRO A 338 7.65 12.73 -4.85
N GLN A 339 7.01 13.86 -4.52
CA GLN A 339 6.31 14.07 -3.25
C GLN A 339 4.81 14.21 -3.47
N LEU A 340 4.02 13.41 -2.73
CA LEU A 340 2.57 13.58 -2.64
C LEU A 340 2.24 14.89 -1.90
N PRO A 341 1.13 15.57 -2.26
CA PRO A 341 0.78 16.85 -1.65
C PRO A 341 0.34 16.74 -0.18
N MET A 342 -0.05 15.54 0.26
CA MET A 342 -0.56 15.27 1.61
C MET A 342 -0.29 13.81 1.99
N GLY A 343 -0.40 13.46 3.27
CA GLY A 343 -0.33 12.09 3.76
C GLY A 343 -1.46 11.20 3.19
N TYR A 344 -1.24 9.89 3.18
CA TYR A 344 -2.12 8.90 2.56
C TYR A 344 -3.57 9.01 3.04
N ALA A 345 -3.78 9.16 4.36
CA ALA A 345 -5.14 9.27 4.91
C ALA A 345 -5.92 10.48 4.36
N SER A 346 -5.24 11.59 4.08
CA SER A 346 -5.83 12.79 3.48
C SER A 346 -6.15 12.60 1.99
N LEU A 347 -5.49 11.66 1.32
CA LEU A 347 -5.63 11.42 -0.12
C LEU A 347 -6.65 10.33 -0.48
N PHE A 348 -7.10 9.48 0.48
CA PHE A 348 -8.08 8.44 0.16
C PHE A 348 -9.37 8.98 -0.46
N LEU A 349 -9.93 10.06 0.08
CA LEU A 349 -11.12 10.66 -0.50
C LEU A 349 -10.86 11.31 -1.88
N PRO A 350 -9.80 12.12 -2.07
CA PRO A 350 -9.41 12.59 -3.41
C PRO A 350 -9.24 11.48 -4.45
N VAL A 351 -8.61 10.35 -4.10
CA VAL A 351 -8.43 9.20 -5.00
C VAL A 351 -9.78 8.67 -5.51
N MET A 352 -10.79 8.59 -4.65
CA MET A 352 -12.14 8.12 -5.02
C MET A 352 -12.87 9.08 -5.96
N ILE A 353 -12.45 10.35 -6.06
CA ILE A 353 -13.09 11.41 -6.85
C ILE A 353 -12.15 11.83 -8.01
N PRO A 354 -12.30 11.27 -9.21
CA PRO A 354 -11.33 11.45 -10.31
C PRO A 354 -11.00 12.92 -10.63
N LYS A 355 -12.01 13.79 -10.65
CA LYS A 355 -11.80 15.23 -10.92
C LYS A 355 -10.89 15.89 -9.88
N LEU A 356 -11.03 15.50 -8.62
CA LEU A 356 -10.21 16.03 -7.53
C LEU A 356 -8.79 15.48 -7.59
N TRP A 357 -8.65 14.17 -7.81
CA TRP A 357 -7.36 13.52 -7.97
C TRP A 357 -6.54 14.10 -9.13
N PHE A 358 -7.14 14.19 -10.31
CA PHE A 358 -6.46 14.75 -11.49
C PHE A 358 -6.03 16.21 -11.30
N LYS A 359 -6.86 17.01 -10.60
CA LYS A 359 -6.50 18.40 -10.24
C LYS A 359 -5.30 18.45 -9.30
N LEU A 360 -5.17 17.48 -8.40
CA LEU A 360 -4.07 17.43 -7.44
C LEU A 360 -2.78 16.91 -8.05
N MET A 361 -2.86 15.91 -8.96
CA MET A 361 -1.69 15.13 -9.33
C MET A 361 -1.20 15.34 -10.76
N ASP A 362 -2.07 15.64 -11.73
CA ASP A 362 -1.65 15.67 -13.15
C ASP A 362 -0.50 16.65 -13.40
N GLU A 363 -0.60 17.89 -12.89
CA GLU A 363 0.46 18.90 -13.07
C GLU A 363 1.76 18.50 -12.35
N ARG A 364 1.65 17.80 -11.19
CA ARG A 364 2.82 17.28 -10.48
C ARG A 364 3.56 16.21 -11.28
N VAL A 365 2.80 15.29 -11.92
CA VAL A 365 3.38 14.27 -12.80
C VAL A 365 4.09 14.95 -13.97
N ILE A 366 3.45 15.92 -14.63
CA ILE A 366 4.04 16.65 -15.76
C ILE A 366 5.33 17.36 -15.33
N ALA A 367 5.29 18.05 -14.20
CA ALA A 367 6.45 18.77 -13.66
C ALA A 367 7.61 17.82 -13.31
N ASN A 368 7.32 16.66 -12.73
CA ASN A 368 8.32 15.65 -12.37
C ASN A 368 9.16 15.19 -13.58
N TYR A 369 8.54 15.14 -14.76
CA TYR A 369 9.22 14.77 -16.02
C TYR A 369 9.58 15.99 -16.88
N GLY A 370 9.49 17.20 -16.31
CA GLY A 370 9.83 18.44 -17.01
C GLY A 370 9.03 18.67 -18.29
N GLY A 371 7.79 18.18 -18.35
CA GLY A 371 6.91 18.32 -19.50
C GLY A 371 7.12 17.29 -20.62
N ASP A 372 7.92 16.26 -20.42
CA ASP A 372 8.16 15.22 -21.43
C ASP A 372 7.15 14.08 -21.28
N ILE A 373 6.14 14.06 -22.16
CA ILE A 373 5.06 13.07 -22.13
C ILE A 373 5.54 11.65 -22.40
N GLU A 374 6.62 11.45 -23.13
CA GLU A 374 7.12 10.11 -23.46
C GLU A 374 7.70 9.41 -22.21
N LYS A 375 8.09 10.19 -21.22
CA LYS A 375 8.56 9.70 -19.92
C LYS A 375 7.44 9.40 -18.93
N VAL A 376 6.19 9.79 -19.21
CA VAL A 376 5.04 9.61 -18.35
C VAL A 376 4.33 8.30 -18.66
N ASN A 377 3.91 7.57 -17.63
CA ASN A 377 3.00 6.42 -17.77
C ASN A 377 1.58 6.93 -17.98
N VAL A 378 1.21 7.14 -19.24
CA VAL A 378 -0.09 7.73 -19.62
C VAL A 378 -1.11 6.66 -19.95
N TYR A 379 -2.33 6.80 -19.41
CA TYR A 379 -3.44 5.95 -19.80
C TYR A 379 -3.80 6.18 -21.29
N PRO A 380 -3.71 5.17 -22.15
CA PRO A 380 -3.79 5.36 -23.61
C PRO A 380 -5.07 6.08 -24.04
N LYS A 381 -6.21 5.76 -23.42
CA LYS A 381 -7.50 6.39 -23.74
C LYS A 381 -7.59 7.86 -23.33
N ALA A 382 -6.75 8.31 -22.38
CA ALA A 382 -6.71 9.69 -21.92
C ALA A 382 -5.64 10.54 -22.64
N LYS A 383 -4.70 9.94 -23.38
CA LYS A 383 -3.51 10.62 -23.94
C LYS A 383 -3.91 11.88 -24.76
N LYS A 384 -4.85 11.76 -25.69
CA LYS A 384 -5.30 12.90 -26.55
C LYS A 384 -5.88 14.05 -25.72
N SER A 385 -6.70 13.74 -24.71
CA SER A 385 -7.33 14.76 -23.85
C SER A 385 -6.30 15.42 -22.91
N LEU A 386 -5.34 14.68 -22.41
CA LEU A 386 -4.26 15.20 -21.56
C LEU A 386 -3.33 16.12 -22.33
N LEU A 387 -2.95 15.75 -23.55
CA LEU A 387 -2.17 16.62 -24.45
C LEU A 387 -2.87 17.94 -24.71
N LYS A 388 -4.19 17.91 -24.97
CA LYS A 388 -4.99 19.13 -25.20
C LYS A 388 -5.14 19.95 -23.92
N LYS A 389 -5.48 19.32 -22.80
CA LYS A 389 -5.78 20.00 -21.52
C LYS A 389 -4.55 20.72 -20.95
N TYR A 390 -3.39 20.10 -21.06
CA TYR A 390 -2.13 20.60 -20.51
C TYR A 390 -1.14 21.04 -21.58
N ALA A 391 -1.62 21.48 -22.75
CA ALA A 391 -0.78 21.85 -23.90
C ALA A 391 0.33 22.86 -23.53
N HIS A 392 0.08 23.74 -22.58
CA HIS A 392 1.01 24.77 -22.11
C HIS A 392 2.13 24.23 -21.21
N LEU A 393 1.99 23.01 -20.67
CA LEU A 393 2.96 22.37 -19.79
C LEU A 393 3.84 21.34 -20.50
N TRP A 394 3.39 20.80 -21.65
CA TRP A 394 4.18 19.83 -22.39
C TRP A 394 5.28 20.49 -23.19
N LYS A 395 6.48 19.90 -23.20
CA LYS A 395 7.55 20.32 -24.10
C LYS A 395 7.12 20.08 -25.54
N LYS A 396 7.31 21.10 -26.38
CA LYS A 396 7.23 20.91 -27.83
C LYS A 396 8.38 20.00 -28.25
N LYS A 397 8.07 18.93 -28.99
CA LYS A 397 9.07 18.08 -29.60
C LYS A 397 9.86 18.97 -30.57
N GLU A 398 11.13 19.25 -30.30
CA GLU A 398 12.01 19.83 -31.29
C GLU A 398 12.07 18.82 -32.44
N LEU A 399 11.56 19.20 -33.60
CA LEU A 399 11.71 18.45 -34.84
C LEU A 399 13.24 18.50 -35.17
N THR A 400 13.97 17.48 -34.76
CA THR A 400 15.28 17.24 -35.30
C THR A 400 15.08 17.00 -36.80
N GLU A 401 15.56 17.94 -37.63
CA GLU A 401 15.65 17.84 -39.07
C GLU A 401 16.63 16.71 -39.45
N ASN A 402 16.24 15.46 -39.27
CA ASN A 402 16.91 14.30 -39.88
C ASN A 402 16.08 13.01 -39.62
N SER A 403 14.87 12.98 -40.16
CA SER A 403 14.22 11.74 -40.57
C SER A 403 13.20 12.08 -41.65
N GLN A 404 13.52 11.75 -42.87
CA GLN A 404 12.59 11.62 -43.96
C GLN A 404 11.58 10.52 -43.60
N ASP A 405 10.49 10.91 -42.94
CA ASP A 405 9.21 10.21 -42.99
C ASP A 405 8.15 11.21 -42.60
N VAL A 406 7.62 11.88 -43.62
CA VAL A 406 6.53 12.84 -43.49
C VAL A 406 5.21 12.06 -43.28
N VAL A 407 4.71 11.99 -42.07
CA VAL A 407 3.29 11.75 -41.85
C VAL A 407 2.63 13.12 -41.65
N LYS A 408 1.99 13.61 -42.70
CA LYS A 408 1.08 14.75 -42.64
C LYS A 408 -0.06 14.43 -41.69
N VAL A 409 -0.12 15.12 -40.57
CA VAL A 409 -1.35 15.22 -39.77
C VAL A 409 -2.02 16.52 -40.19
N GLU A 410 -3.06 16.41 -41.01
CA GLU A 410 -3.98 17.52 -41.26
C GLU A 410 -4.71 17.87 -39.98
N VAL A 411 -4.60 19.13 -39.60
CA VAL A 411 -5.41 19.76 -38.56
C VAL A 411 -6.68 20.26 -39.23
N VAL A 412 -7.82 19.67 -38.87
CA VAL A 412 -9.18 20.24 -39.06
C VAL A 412 -9.80 20.40 -37.67
#